data_9e8b0b5abc540d31d03f956c054e4667
#
_entry.id   9e8b0b5abc540d31d03f956c054e4667
#
_cell.length_a   1.000
_cell.length_b   1.000
_cell.length_c   1.000
_cell.angle_alpha   90.00
_cell.angle_beta   90.00
_cell.angle_gamma   90.00
#
_symmetry.space_group_name_H-M   'P 1'
#
loop_
_entity.id
_entity.type
_entity.pdbx_description
1 polymer ?
#
loop_
_entity_poly.entity_id
_entity_poly.type
_entity_poly.pdbx_seq_one_letter_code
_entity_poly.pdbx_strand_id
1 'polypeptide(L)'
;HKLSGLARKEDITVRQNIYLTKKPVNRYLHNPELAFLEAHLFRYDKAFYPKETQMIRIEEAETLVSEVQQMCIHIKRLVRKQGYCYRDIAVVTGDLSGYASIVEKEFLRYKIPLFLDQNRSVLPQPAVEYVKGALQLVRDNFSYESVFRFLRTGMTALTMDEIDRLDLYVMKMGIHGRKQYGQLFARGEEAGEMNALREKLMEEIAPLLVRCKTAKEYTMQVYSLCEKNSLQKKCRELAEKFTETGDLVKAKEFEKIYPALMDLLDQIYGLIGEDPLSLDEFIQIFEAGVSEIQIGTIPQNVDQVVVGDMERTRLKKIKALFFLGVNDGVIPARGGNGGLLSDMEREYLIESGRELAPSPRQKLFEQQLYLYQNMTKPAEYLFLSYAKVDSAGKTRLPSYLIRVMTGLFPKLHVQTEIEENEGFLAEVESAEDGLDDFAGLLRKYREGSLEKTALPKLRVLQKVYDTPDAEKIREAAFYRYEPGKLSRQAADSLYAERNQGSVSRLELFASC
;
A
#
# COMPACT_ATOMS: atom_id res chain seq x y z
N HIS A 1 9.14 1.18 35.41
CA HIS A 1 9.93 0.31 36.29
C HIS A 1 11.32 -0.02 35.71
N LYS A 2 11.44 -0.47 34.42
CA LYS A 2 12.75 -0.81 33.81
C LYS A 2 13.72 0.38 33.80
N LEU A 3 13.29 1.59 33.40
CA LEU A 3 14.14 2.79 33.41
C LEU A 3 14.60 3.17 34.81
N SER A 4 13.72 3.10 35.81
CA SER A 4 14.07 3.36 37.20
C SER A 4 15.05 2.30 37.76
N GLY A 5 14.93 1.05 37.30
CA GLY A 5 15.87 -0.03 37.60
C GLY A 5 17.26 0.19 37.01
N LEU A 6 17.31 0.60 35.73
CA LEU A 6 18.55 0.98 35.05
C LEU A 6 19.21 2.20 35.71
N ALA A 7 18.43 3.26 36.00
CA ALA A 7 18.96 4.43 36.69
C ALA A 7 19.60 4.10 38.04
N ARG A 8 19.00 3.16 38.80
CA ARG A 8 19.59 2.70 40.07
C ARG A 8 20.88 1.89 39.86
N LYS A 9 20.95 1.07 38.80
CA LYS A 9 22.17 0.30 38.49
C LYS A 9 23.34 1.18 38.09
N GLU A 10 23.05 2.30 37.43
CA GLU A 10 24.03 3.29 36.90
C GLU A 10 24.24 4.47 37.88
N ASP A 11 23.74 4.38 39.11
CA ASP A 11 23.83 5.46 40.14
C ASP A 11 23.29 6.83 39.69
N ILE A 12 22.31 6.82 38.79
CA ILE A 12 21.68 8.04 38.26
C ILE A 12 20.58 8.51 39.20
N THR A 13 20.69 9.74 39.70
CA THR A 13 19.69 10.35 40.59
C THR A 13 18.40 10.62 39.82
N VAL A 14 17.32 9.96 40.17
CA VAL A 14 15.98 10.20 39.64
C VAL A 14 15.32 11.29 40.46
N ARG A 15 14.96 12.42 39.82
CA ARG A 15 14.21 13.49 40.48
C ARG A 15 12.78 13.06 40.80
N GLN A 16 12.12 13.80 41.72
CA GLN A 16 10.71 13.57 42.03
C GLN A 16 9.82 13.71 40.79
N ASN A 17 8.78 12.87 40.71
CA ASN A 17 7.83 12.90 39.62
C ASN A 17 7.11 14.29 39.58
N ILE A 18 7.01 14.84 38.39
CA ILE A 18 6.21 16.03 38.13
C ILE A 18 4.83 15.54 37.64
N TYR A 19 3.80 15.83 38.43
CA TYR A 19 2.42 15.50 38.10
C TYR A 19 1.74 16.68 37.43
N LEU A 20 1.29 16.51 36.18
CA LEU A 20 0.54 17.50 35.41
C LEU A 20 -0.95 17.37 35.80
N THR A 21 -1.33 17.99 36.92
CA THR A 21 -2.68 17.85 37.51
C THR A 21 -3.69 18.89 37.00
N LYS A 22 -3.24 19.93 36.29
CA LYS A 22 -4.13 21.00 35.82
C LYS A 22 -5.08 20.49 34.73
N LYS A 23 -6.39 20.51 34.98
CA LYS A 23 -7.45 20.18 34.04
C LYS A 23 -8.34 21.39 33.75
N PRO A 24 -8.88 21.54 32.52
CA PRO A 24 -8.56 20.77 31.35
C PRO A 24 -7.09 20.94 30.89
N VAL A 25 -6.56 19.97 30.17
CA VAL A 25 -5.22 20.08 29.57
C VAL A 25 -5.18 21.30 28.65
N ASN A 26 -4.06 22.03 28.63
CA ASN A 26 -3.93 23.31 27.89
C ASN A 26 -4.43 23.26 26.44
N ARG A 27 -4.27 22.11 25.72
CA ARG A 27 -4.75 21.94 24.34
C ARG A 27 -6.27 21.99 24.23
N TYR A 28 -7.03 21.73 25.31
CA TYR A 28 -8.50 21.65 25.33
C TYR A 28 -9.18 22.80 26.06
N LEU A 29 -8.48 23.89 26.32
CA LEU A 29 -9.07 25.06 27.01
C LEU A 29 -10.32 25.58 26.29
N HIS A 30 -10.37 25.47 24.98
CA HIS A 30 -11.49 25.93 24.13
C HIS A 30 -12.32 24.80 23.54
N ASN A 31 -12.06 23.52 23.91
CA ASN A 31 -12.77 22.37 23.40
C ASN A 31 -13.27 21.47 24.54
N PRO A 32 -14.45 21.73 25.08
CA PRO A 32 -14.99 20.99 26.22
C PRO A 32 -15.32 19.52 25.85
N GLU A 33 -15.62 19.21 24.59
CA GLU A 33 -15.91 17.85 24.14
C GLU A 33 -14.67 16.97 24.21
N LEU A 34 -13.56 17.42 23.62
CA LEU A 34 -12.31 16.67 23.67
C LEU A 34 -11.69 16.68 25.10
N ALA A 35 -11.91 17.72 25.88
CA ALA A 35 -11.55 17.74 27.31
C ALA A 35 -12.29 16.65 28.09
N PHE A 36 -13.60 16.49 27.83
CA PHE A 36 -14.41 15.42 28.42
C PHE A 36 -13.95 14.05 27.99
N LEU A 37 -13.70 13.86 26.67
CA LEU A 37 -13.16 12.60 26.13
C LEU A 37 -11.85 12.22 26.82
N GLU A 38 -10.90 13.15 26.96
CA GLU A 38 -9.59 12.90 27.61
C GLU A 38 -9.77 12.49 29.08
N ALA A 39 -10.73 13.08 29.77
CA ALA A 39 -10.97 12.81 31.17
C ALA A 39 -11.61 11.45 31.43
N HIS A 40 -12.48 10.96 30.52
CA HIS A 40 -13.37 9.83 30.79
C HIS A 40 -13.13 8.59 29.87
N LEU A 41 -12.40 8.74 28.77
CA LEU A 41 -12.13 7.60 27.86
C LEU A 41 -11.40 6.46 28.60
N PHE A 42 -11.98 5.26 28.57
CA PHE A 42 -11.48 4.05 29.25
C PHE A 42 -11.35 4.15 30.78
N ARG A 43 -12.05 5.11 31.43
CA ARG A 43 -12.06 5.22 32.90
C ARG A 43 -13.12 4.35 33.55
N TYR A 44 -14.05 3.80 32.74
CA TYR A 44 -15.15 2.95 33.21
C TYR A 44 -16.03 3.61 34.28
N ASP A 45 -16.06 4.95 34.30
CA ASP A 45 -16.99 5.73 35.11
C ASP A 45 -18.36 5.84 34.39
N LYS A 46 -19.38 6.32 35.14
CA LYS A 46 -20.73 6.51 34.61
C LYS A 46 -20.95 7.92 34.03
N ALA A 47 -19.86 8.66 33.76
CA ALA A 47 -19.94 10.00 33.23
C ALA A 47 -20.41 10.00 31.76
N PHE A 48 -21.23 10.96 31.40
CA PHE A 48 -21.65 11.21 30.03
C PHE A 48 -21.68 12.71 29.74
N TYR A 49 -21.44 13.07 28.47
CA TYR A 49 -21.48 14.46 28.01
C TYR A 49 -22.92 14.86 27.68
N PRO A 50 -23.53 15.86 28.35
CA PRO A 50 -24.98 16.13 28.25
C PRO A 50 -25.38 16.97 27.03
N LYS A 51 -24.43 17.63 26.36
CA LYS A 51 -24.68 18.53 25.24
C LYS A 51 -24.53 17.80 23.90
N GLU A 52 -25.02 18.41 22.82
CA GLU A 52 -24.74 17.96 21.46
C GLU A 52 -23.26 18.12 21.15
N THR A 53 -22.74 17.22 20.29
CA THR A 53 -21.35 17.22 19.88
C THR A 53 -21.22 17.82 18.50
N GLN A 54 -20.23 18.70 18.33
CA GLN A 54 -19.89 19.33 17.05
C GLN A 54 -18.46 19.00 16.61
N MET A 55 -17.59 18.73 17.59
CA MET A 55 -16.15 18.49 17.36
C MET A 55 -15.81 17.00 17.24
N ILE A 56 -16.75 16.13 17.60
CA ILE A 56 -16.62 14.68 17.49
C ILE A 56 -17.70 14.18 16.53
N ARG A 57 -17.30 13.42 15.49
CA ARG A 57 -18.22 12.81 14.53
C ARG A 57 -17.92 11.33 14.36
N ILE A 58 -18.98 10.55 14.10
CA ILE A 58 -18.89 9.14 13.74
C ILE A 58 -19.63 8.96 12.42
N GLU A 59 -18.94 8.37 11.46
CA GLU A 59 -19.48 8.16 10.11
C GLU A 59 -19.44 6.68 9.73
N GLU A 60 -20.53 6.22 9.12
CA GLU A 60 -20.66 4.90 8.55
C GLU A 60 -20.57 5.01 7.03
N ALA A 61 -19.69 4.25 6.40
CA ALA A 61 -19.55 4.19 4.97
C ALA A 61 -19.92 2.81 4.42
N GLU A 62 -20.39 2.74 3.18
CA GLU A 62 -20.73 1.45 2.55
C GLU A 62 -19.48 0.61 2.29
N THR A 63 -18.41 1.23 1.80
CA THR A 63 -17.15 0.56 1.41
C THR A 63 -15.93 1.30 1.96
N LEU A 64 -14.76 0.64 1.95
CA LEU A 64 -13.49 1.29 2.29
C LEU A 64 -13.20 2.49 1.38
N VAL A 65 -13.59 2.41 0.11
CA VAL A 65 -13.37 3.50 -0.86
C VAL A 65 -14.25 4.70 -0.51
N SER A 66 -15.56 4.48 -0.27
CA SER A 66 -16.47 5.57 0.12
C SER A 66 -16.07 6.20 1.45
N GLU A 67 -15.55 5.42 2.41
CA GLU A 67 -15.01 5.92 3.67
C GLU A 67 -13.87 6.91 3.45
N VAL A 68 -12.90 6.55 2.60
CA VAL A 68 -11.76 7.42 2.27
C VAL A 68 -12.21 8.65 1.48
N GLN A 69 -13.20 8.52 0.59
CA GLN A 69 -13.75 9.65 -0.18
C GLN A 69 -14.44 10.67 0.73
N GLN A 70 -15.29 10.21 1.66
CA GLN A 70 -15.92 11.07 2.66
C GLN A 70 -14.86 11.82 3.48
N MET A 71 -13.84 11.14 3.95
CA MET A 71 -12.71 11.75 4.64
C MET A 71 -12.03 12.83 3.78
N CYS A 72 -11.75 12.55 2.50
CA CYS A 72 -11.13 13.54 1.60
C CYS A 72 -11.99 14.80 1.45
N ILE A 73 -13.30 14.65 1.34
CA ILE A 73 -14.26 15.77 1.30
C ILE A 73 -14.16 16.60 2.58
N HIS A 74 -14.15 15.96 3.76
CA HIS A 74 -14.00 16.67 5.03
C HIS A 74 -12.65 17.40 5.15
N ILE A 75 -11.56 16.78 4.73
CA ILE A 75 -10.23 17.41 4.70
C ILE A 75 -10.25 18.67 3.83
N LYS A 76 -10.81 18.58 2.61
CA LYS A 76 -10.94 19.74 1.70
C LYS A 76 -11.79 20.85 2.33
N ARG A 77 -12.86 20.52 3.04
CA ARG A 77 -13.71 21.49 3.73
C ARG A 77 -12.97 22.17 4.86
N LEU A 78 -12.23 21.43 5.69
CA LEU A 78 -11.42 22.00 6.77
C LEU A 78 -10.39 23.00 6.20
N VAL A 79 -9.71 22.64 5.14
CA VAL A 79 -8.71 23.51 4.51
C VAL A 79 -9.37 24.73 3.87
N ARG A 80 -10.44 24.54 3.07
CA ARG A 80 -11.07 25.62 2.30
C ARG A 80 -11.94 26.54 3.14
N LYS A 81 -12.78 25.98 4.03
CA LYS A 81 -13.74 26.78 4.82
C LYS A 81 -13.18 27.27 6.14
N GLN A 82 -12.27 26.53 6.76
CA GLN A 82 -11.75 26.83 8.09
C GLN A 82 -10.28 27.26 8.11
N GLY A 83 -9.62 27.26 6.92
CA GLY A 83 -8.25 27.76 6.78
C GLY A 83 -7.18 26.87 7.41
N TYR A 84 -7.43 25.55 7.52
CA TYR A 84 -6.42 24.60 8.02
C TYR A 84 -5.30 24.42 6.99
N CYS A 85 -4.08 24.22 7.49
CA CYS A 85 -3.01 23.64 6.69
C CYS A 85 -3.16 22.11 6.67
N TYR A 86 -2.72 21.45 5.61
CA TYR A 86 -2.75 19.99 5.55
C TYR A 86 -1.96 19.32 6.69
N ARG A 87 -0.87 19.93 7.14
CA ARG A 87 -0.06 19.50 8.29
C ARG A 87 -0.79 19.56 9.64
N ASP A 88 -1.90 20.30 9.73
CA ASP A 88 -2.76 20.35 10.93
C ASP A 88 -3.66 19.11 11.02
N ILE A 89 -3.72 18.30 9.97
CA ILE A 89 -4.62 17.17 9.81
C ILE A 89 -3.79 15.88 9.78
N ALA A 90 -4.26 14.86 10.48
CA ALA A 90 -3.70 13.52 10.42
C ALA A 90 -4.78 12.47 10.24
N VAL A 91 -4.39 11.35 9.69
CA VAL A 91 -5.22 10.17 9.49
C VAL A 91 -4.53 8.97 10.13
N VAL A 92 -5.24 8.20 10.91
CA VAL A 92 -4.73 6.94 11.48
C VAL A 92 -5.70 5.81 11.22
N THR A 93 -5.17 4.60 11.13
CA THR A 93 -5.95 3.38 11.01
C THR A 93 -5.25 2.23 11.72
N GLY A 94 -6.00 1.19 12.10
CA GLY A 94 -5.45 -0.07 12.59
C GLY A 94 -5.12 -1.06 11.48
N ASP A 95 -5.50 -0.78 10.22
CA ASP A 95 -5.26 -1.61 9.04
C ASP A 95 -4.66 -0.77 7.91
N LEU A 96 -3.43 -0.29 8.13
CA LEU A 96 -2.78 0.56 7.14
C LEU A 96 -2.56 -0.17 5.81
N SER A 97 -2.33 -1.47 5.83
CA SER A 97 -2.14 -2.29 4.62
C SER A 97 -3.39 -2.33 3.74
N GLY A 98 -4.57 -2.43 4.35
CA GLY A 98 -5.84 -2.43 3.63
C GLY A 98 -6.24 -1.07 3.07
N TYR A 99 -5.81 0.02 3.72
CA TYR A 99 -6.18 1.39 3.33
C TYR A 99 -5.14 2.09 2.45
N ALA A 100 -3.85 1.73 2.51
CA ALA A 100 -2.76 2.49 1.91
C ALA A 100 -2.96 2.80 0.42
N SER A 101 -3.28 1.79 -0.39
CA SER A 101 -3.49 1.96 -1.83
C SER A 101 -4.73 2.80 -2.18
N ILE A 102 -5.79 2.68 -1.36
CA ILE A 102 -7.02 3.47 -1.53
C ILE A 102 -6.74 4.93 -1.21
N VAL A 103 -6.06 5.17 -0.08
CA VAL A 103 -5.67 6.53 0.34
C VAL A 103 -4.76 7.17 -0.69
N GLU A 104 -3.73 6.49 -1.19
CA GLU A 104 -2.84 7.04 -2.24
C GLU A 104 -3.63 7.45 -3.48
N LYS A 105 -4.55 6.61 -3.94
CA LYS A 105 -5.38 6.88 -5.12
C LYS A 105 -6.34 8.05 -4.90
N GLU A 106 -7.09 8.05 -3.81
CA GLU A 106 -8.09 9.08 -3.55
C GLU A 106 -7.43 10.43 -3.18
N PHE A 107 -6.33 10.45 -2.43
CA PHE A 107 -5.60 11.69 -2.16
C PHE A 107 -5.03 12.33 -3.43
N LEU A 108 -4.53 11.50 -4.37
CA LEU A 108 -4.11 11.99 -5.69
C LEU A 108 -5.30 12.59 -6.45
N ARG A 109 -6.45 11.90 -6.46
CA ARG A 109 -7.68 12.35 -7.11
C ARG A 109 -8.18 13.68 -6.54
N TYR A 110 -8.24 13.81 -5.20
CA TYR A 110 -8.66 15.02 -4.51
C TYR A 110 -7.55 16.08 -4.41
N LYS A 111 -6.36 15.82 -4.98
CA LYS A 111 -5.18 16.71 -4.93
C LYS A 111 -4.81 17.10 -3.50
N ILE A 112 -4.86 16.14 -2.57
CA ILE A 112 -4.46 16.30 -1.18
C ILE A 112 -3.01 15.86 -1.05
N PRO A 113 -2.09 16.72 -0.59
CA PRO A 113 -0.71 16.34 -0.34
C PRO A 113 -0.62 15.27 0.75
N LEU A 114 -0.01 14.12 0.44
CA LEU A 114 0.06 12.93 1.28
C LEU A 114 1.47 12.67 1.77
N PHE A 115 1.60 12.40 3.05
CA PHE A 115 2.72 11.63 3.61
C PHE A 115 2.17 10.33 4.21
N LEU A 116 2.49 9.20 3.57
CA LEU A 116 2.11 7.87 4.07
C LEU A 116 3.26 7.29 4.92
N ASP A 117 3.04 7.19 6.23
CA ASP A 117 4.00 6.59 7.17
C ASP A 117 3.89 5.07 7.13
N GLN A 118 4.36 4.49 6.04
CA GLN A 118 4.36 3.05 5.80
C GLN A 118 5.78 2.56 5.55
N ASN A 119 6.12 1.42 6.15
CA ASN A 119 7.28 0.67 5.73
C ASN A 119 6.92 -0.10 4.46
N ARG A 120 7.61 0.20 3.38
CA ARG A 120 7.40 -0.49 2.11
C ARG A 120 8.34 -1.69 2.02
N SER A 121 7.77 -2.84 1.66
CA SER A 121 8.57 -4.01 1.31
C SER A 121 9.39 -3.72 0.06
N VAL A 122 10.62 -4.16 0.06
CA VAL A 122 11.52 -4.02 -1.09
C VAL A 122 11.40 -5.19 -2.08
N LEU A 123 10.64 -6.22 -1.77
CA LEU A 123 10.47 -7.40 -2.61
C LEU A 123 10.15 -7.08 -4.09
N PRO A 124 9.21 -6.17 -4.42
CA PRO A 124 8.88 -5.87 -5.81
C PRO A 124 9.84 -4.85 -6.47
N GLN A 125 10.91 -4.45 -5.79
CA GLN A 125 11.84 -3.47 -6.35
C GLN A 125 12.68 -4.09 -7.48
N PRO A 126 12.85 -3.38 -8.63
CA PRO A 126 13.58 -3.90 -9.78
C PRO A 126 14.99 -4.41 -9.48
N ALA A 127 15.72 -3.75 -8.57
CA ALA A 127 17.06 -4.18 -8.17
C ALA A 127 17.06 -5.51 -7.41
N VAL A 128 16.04 -5.75 -6.59
CA VAL A 128 15.86 -7.03 -5.87
C VAL A 128 15.44 -8.13 -6.83
N GLU A 129 14.46 -7.84 -7.70
CA GLU A 129 14.00 -8.80 -8.71
C GLU A 129 15.13 -9.14 -9.71
N TYR A 130 16.05 -8.21 -9.99
CA TYR A 130 17.24 -8.48 -10.80
C TYR A 130 18.13 -9.54 -10.15
N VAL A 131 18.51 -9.39 -8.89
CA VAL A 131 19.35 -10.38 -8.19
C VAL A 131 18.63 -11.71 -8.04
N LYS A 132 17.37 -11.66 -7.59
CA LYS A 132 16.53 -12.85 -7.43
C LYS A 132 16.32 -13.57 -8.75
N GLY A 133 15.99 -12.85 -9.82
CA GLY A 133 15.80 -13.38 -11.15
C GLY A 133 17.06 -14.04 -11.71
N ALA A 134 18.24 -13.44 -11.49
CA ALA A 134 19.53 -14.01 -11.90
C ALA A 134 19.83 -15.33 -11.17
N LEU A 135 19.59 -15.40 -9.86
CA LEU A 135 19.76 -16.62 -9.08
C LEU A 135 18.78 -17.72 -9.53
N GLN A 136 17.51 -17.36 -9.73
CA GLN A 136 16.48 -18.29 -10.21
C GLN A 136 16.77 -18.78 -11.64
N LEU A 137 17.29 -17.92 -12.52
CA LEU A 137 17.71 -18.30 -13.85
C LEU A 137 18.76 -19.43 -13.84
N VAL A 138 19.74 -19.36 -12.96
CA VAL A 138 20.76 -20.41 -12.81
C VAL A 138 20.16 -21.68 -12.21
N ARG A 139 19.33 -21.55 -11.17
CA ARG A 139 18.62 -22.66 -10.52
C ARG A 139 17.73 -23.42 -11.49
N ASP A 140 16.96 -22.71 -12.28
CA ASP A 140 15.97 -23.25 -13.21
C ASP A 140 16.59 -23.64 -14.56
N ASN A 141 17.93 -23.75 -14.58
CA ASN A 141 18.71 -24.19 -15.74
C ASN A 141 18.32 -23.48 -17.05
N PHE A 142 18.13 -22.14 -16.99
CA PHE A 142 17.75 -21.32 -18.15
C PHE A 142 16.43 -21.74 -18.78
N SER A 143 15.41 -21.98 -17.97
CA SER A 143 14.05 -22.14 -18.47
C SER A 143 13.60 -20.86 -19.18
N TYR A 144 12.66 -20.98 -20.12
CA TYR A 144 12.12 -19.84 -20.84
C TYR A 144 11.62 -18.76 -19.87
N GLU A 145 10.83 -19.15 -18.89
CA GLU A 145 10.23 -18.25 -17.90
C GLU A 145 11.31 -17.53 -17.05
N SER A 146 12.33 -18.26 -16.61
CA SER A 146 13.38 -17.68 -15.75
C SER A 146 14.26 -16.69 -16.51
N VAL A 147 14.59 -16.98 -17.78
CA VAL A 147 15.38 -16.08 -18.64
C VAL A 147 14.63 -14.77 -18.88
N PHE A 148 13.37 -14.82 -19.31
CA PHE A 148 12.63 -13.62 -19.65
C PHE A 148 12.13 -12.86 -18.42
N ARG A 149 11.91 -13.54 -17.31
CA ARG A 149 11.68 -12.87 -16.01
C ARG A 149 12.90 -12.03 -15.61
N PHE A 150 14.11 -12.59 -15.69
CA PHE A 150 15.34 -11.85 -15.40
C PHE A 150 15.53 -10.66 -16.35
N LEU A 151 15.43 -10.90 -17.67
CA LEU A 151 15.64 -9.87 -18.68
C LEU A 151 14.65 -8.70 -18.54
N ARG A 152 13.39 -8.96 -18.22
CA ARG A 152 12.32 -7.94 -18.09
C ARG A 152 12.32 -7.17 -16.78
N THR A 153 13.33 -7.33 -15.92
CA THR A 153 13.48 -6.52 -14.69
C THR A 153 13.78 -5.05 -14.95
N GLY A 154 14.18 -4.68 -16.18
CA GLY A 154 14.60 -3.34 -16.55
C GLY A 154 16.00 -2.94 -16.01
N MET A 155 16.70 -3.90 -15.39
CA MET A 155 18.04 -3.71 -14.81
C MET A 155 19.12 -4.42 -15.61
N THR A 156 18.79 -5.09 -16.71
CA THR A 156 19.74 -5.81 -17.58
C THR A 156 20.41 -4.87 -18.58
N ALA A 157 21.40 -5.39 -19.29
CA ALA A 157 22.11 -4.64 -20.33
C ALA A 157 21.34 -4.55 -21.65
N LEU A 158 20.24 -5.33 -21.81
CA LEU A 158 19.42 -5.36 -23.00
C LEU A 158 18.29 -4.35 -22.91
N THR A 159 17.96 -3.72 -24.02
CA THR A 159 16.75 -2.88 -24.17
C THR A 159 15.51 -3.75 -24.31
N MET A 160 14.32 -3.15 -24.06
CA MET A 160 13.05 -3.91 -24.21
C MET A 160 12.84 -4.44 -25.63
N ASP A 161 13.19 -3.66 -26.65
CA ASP A 161 13.11 -4.09 -28.06
C ASP A 161 14.05 -5.28 -28.35
N GLU A 162 15.27 -5.25 -27.79
CA GLU A 162 16.22 -6.38 -27.91
C GLU A 162 15.68 -7.62 -27.20
N ILE A 163 15.07 -7.45 -26.02
CA ILE A 163 14.46 -8.54 -25.25
C ILE A 163 13.29 -9.15 -26.03
N ASP A 164 12.40 -8.35 -26.59
CA ASP A 164 11.25 -8.83 -27.35
C ASP A 164 11.68 -9.56 -28.62
N ARG A 165 12.72 -9.10 -29.32
CA ARG A 165 13.28 -9.82 -30.48
C ARG A 165 13.91 -11.16 -30.07
N LEU A 166 14.67 -11.17 -28.97
CA LEU A 166 15.26 -12.40 -28.45
C LEU A 166 14.17 -13.39 -27.99
N ASP A 167 13.08 -12.89 -27.39
CA ASP A 167 11.94 -13.68 -26.94
C ASP A 167 11.28 -14.41 -28.13
N LEU A 168 10.92 -13.64 -29.16
CA LEU A 168 10.34 -14.22 -30.38
C LEU A 168 11.24 -15.28 -31.03
N TYR A 169 12.54 -15.01 -31.08
CA TYR A 169 13.51 -15.93 -31.64
C TYR A 169 13.63 -17.20 -30.80
N VAL A 170 13.79 -17.07 -29.48
CA VAL A 170 13.90 -18.19 -28.55
C VAL A 170 12.67 -19.09 -28.61
N MET A 171 11.48 -18.49 -28.64
CA MET A 171 10.20 -19.17 -28.74
C MET A 171 10.10 -19.93 -30.09
N LYS A 172 10.42 -19.26 -31.22
CA LYS A 172 10.37 -19.80 -32.55
C LYS A 172 11.33 -21.00 -32.74
N MET A 173 12.53 -20.91 -32.15
CA MET A 173 13.57 -21.92 -32.29
C MET A 173 13.53 -23.01 -31.23
N GLY A 174 12.67 -22.85 -30.18
CA GLY A 174 12.56 -23.78 -29.06
C GLY A 174 13.81 -23.86 -28.22
N ILE A 175 14.49 -22.73 -28.00
CA ILE A 175 15.74 -22.67 -27.25
C ILE A 175 15.43 -22.72 -25.75
N HIS A 176 16.05 -23.66 -25.06
CA HIS A 176 15.93 -23.79 -23.59
C HIS A 176 17.15 -24.50 -23.00
N GLY A 177 17.41 -24.22 -21.73
CA GLY A 177 18.47 -24.83 -20.97
C GLY A 177 19.86 -24.23 -21.21
N ARG A 178 20.68 -24.23 -20.13
CA ARG A 178 22.03 -23.67 -20.11
C ARG A 178 22.93 -24.10 -21.24
N LYS A 179 22.80 -25.37 -21.69
CA LYS A 179 23.62 -25.91 -22.77
C LYS A 179 23.39 -25.16 -24.09
N GLN A 180 22.12 -24.84 -24.42
CA GLN A 180 21.80 -24.16 -25.68
C GLN A 180 22.19 -22.67 -25.62
N TYR A 181 21.99 -22.00 -24.49
CA TYR A 181 22.48 -20.61 -24.30
C TYR A 181 24.01 -20.54 -24.26
N GLY A 182 24.69 -21.58 -23.85
CA GLY A 182 26.17 -21.68 -23.87
C GLY A 182 26.79 -21.90 -25.26
N GLN A 183 25.98 -22.19 -26.28
CA GLN A 183 26.42 -22.42 -27.65
C GLN A 183 25.89 -21.31 -28.57
N LEU A 184 26.53 -21.14 -29.72
CA LEU A 184 26.04 -20.23 -30.75
C LEU A 184 24.69 -20.72 -31.29
N PHE A 185 23.77 -19.81 -31.43
CA PHE A 185 22.51 -20.05 -32.14
C PHE A 185 22.82 -20.23 -33.63
N ALA A 186 22.46 -21.38 -34.20
CA ALA A 186 22.84 -21.76 -35.58
C ALA A 186 21.65 -21.71 -36.56
N ARG A 187 20.43 -21.47 -36.10
CA ARG A 187 19.20 -21.55 -36.88
C ARG A 187 18.60 -20.17 -37.15
N GLY A 188 18.09 -19.98 -38.36
CA GLY A 188 17.39 -18.73 -38.74
C GLY A 188 18.34 -17.65 -39.28
N GLU A 189 17.82 -16.77 -40.11
CA GLU A 189 18.56 -15.66 -40.74
C GLU A 189 19.08 -14.65 -39.74
N GLU A 190 18.35 -14.49 -38.62
CA GLU A 190 18.65 -13.52 -37.53
C GLU A 190 19.65 -14.06 -36.49
N ALA A 191 20.18 -15.29 -36.68
CA ALA A 191 21.02 -15.96 -35.69
C ALA A 191 22.28 -15.13 -35.29
N GLY A 192 22.85 -14.40 -36.25
CA GLY A 192 24.03 -13.54 -35.98
C GLY A 192 23.72 -12.43 -34.96
N GLU A 193 22.62 -11.70 -35.14
CA GLU A 193 22.18 -10.67 -34.25
C GLU A 193 21.77 -11.24 -32.89
N MET A 194 21.02 -12.33 -32.89
CA MET A 194 20.57 -13.00 -31.66
C MET A 194 21.75 -13.54 -30.82
N ASN A 195 22.85 -13.92 -31.46
CA ASN A 195 24.07 -14.33 -30.78
C ASN A 195 24.72 -13.18 -30.02
N ALA A 196 24.68 -11.94 -30.53
CA ALA A 196 25.16 -10.78 -29.81
C ALA A 196 24.32 -10.51 -28.55
N LEU A 197 23.00 -10.66 -28.62
CA LEU A 197 22.11 -10.53 -27.44
C LEU A 197 22.32 -11.66 -26.42
N ARG A 198 22.48 -12.90 -26.92
CA ARG A 198 22.84 -14.05 -26.08
C ARG A 198 24.16 -13.82 -25.34
N GLU A 199 25.15 -13.28 -26.03
CA GLU A 199 26.48 -13.00 -25.46
C GLU A 199 26.38 -11.97 -24.33
N LYS A 200 25.67 -10.86 -24.53
CA LYS A 200 25.38 -9.87 -23.49
C LYS A 200 24.74 -10.54 -22.24
N LEU A 201 23.73 -11.39 -22.44
CA LEU A 201 23.11 -12.12 -21.34
C LEU A 201 24.10 -13.03 -20.61
N MET A 202 24.88 -13.81 -21.36
CA MET A 202 25.84 -14.75 -20.77
C MET A 202 26.98 -14.06 -20.04
N GLU A 203 27.45 -12.91 -20.54
CA GLU A 203 28.43 -12.08 -19.87
C GLU A 203 27.87 -11.47 -18.59
N GLU A 204 26.61 -11.01 -18.62
CA GLU A 204 25.96 -10.38 -17.48
C GLU A 204 25.87 -11.34 -16.29
N ILE A 205 25.43 -12.58 -16.53
CA ILE A 205 25.25 -13.60 -15.49
C ILE A 205 26.49 -14.47 -15.21
N ALA A 206 27.59 -14.23 -15.91
CA ALA A 206 28.82 -15.03 -15.78
C ALA A 206 29.28 -15.26 -14.33
N PRO A 207 29.21 -14.26 -13.40
CA PRO A 207 29.58 -14.49 -12.01
C PRO A 207 28.83 -15.66 -11.35
N LEU A 208 27.54 -15.81 -11.63
CA LEU A 208 26.69 -16.84 -11.01
C LEU A 208 26.83 -18.23 -11.65
N LEU A 209 27.58 -18.36 -12.75
CA LEU A 209 27.80 -19.64 -13.43
C LEU A 209 28.90 -20.47 -12.78
N VAL A 210 29.60 -19.93 -11.81
CA VAL A 210 30.64 -20.60 -11.02
C VAL A 210 29.97 -21.50 -9.97
N ARG A 211 30.52 -22.70 -9.78
CA ARG A 211 30.00 -23.62 -8.77
C ARG A 211 30.41 -23.17 -7.38
N CYS A 212 29.42 -22.86 -6.56
CA CYS A 212 29.60 -22.48 -5.15
C CYS A 212 29.21 -23.64 -4.23
N LYS A 213 29.78 -23.65 -3.02
CA LYS A 213 29.52 -24.63 -1.99
C LYS A 213 29.15 -24.03 -0.64
N THR A 214 29.48 -22.76 -0.41
CA THR A 214 29.25 -22.07 0.86
C THR A 214 28.47 -20.79 0.67
N ALA A 215 27.81 -20.30 1.71
CA ALA A 215 27.10 -19.03 1.71
C ALA A 215 28.01 -17.86 1.29
N LYS A 216 29.25 -17.88 1.74
CA LYS A 216 30.28 -16.89 1.37
C LYS A 216 30.53 -16.84 -0.13
N GLU A 217 30.70 -18.00 -0.76
CA GLU A 217 30.94 -18.08 -2.18
C GLU A 217 29.75 -17.52 -2.98
N TYR A 218 28.52 -17.92 -2.64
CA TYR A 218 27.32 -17.38 -3.28
C TYR A 218 27.18 -15.87 -3.09
N THR A 219 27.40 -15.37 -1.87
CA THR A 219 27.35 -13.94 -1.57
C THR A 219 28.35 -13.15 -2.41
N MET A 220 29.59 -13.63 -2.52
CA MET A 220 30.64 -13.01 -3.35
C MET A 220 30.26 -13.00 -4.82
N GLN A 221 29.61 -14.04 -5.34
CA GLN A 221 29.16 -14.07 -6.75
C GLN A 221 28.01 -13.09 -7.00
N VAL A 222 27.06 -12.97 -6.04
CA VAL A 222 25.99 -11.96 -6.14
C VAL A 222 26.57 -10.55 -6.08
N TYR A 223 27.53 -10.30 -5.19
CA TYR A 223 28.24 -9.03 -5.14
C TYR A 223 28.94 -8.71 -6.49
N SER A 224 29.67 -9.69 -7.04
CA SER A 224 30.30 -9.54 -8.35
C SER A 224 29.30 -9.30 -9.49
N LEU A 225 28.12 -9.90 -9.44
CA LEU A 225 27.03 -9.65 -10.39
C LEU A 225 26.58 -8.18 -10.30
N CYS A 226 26.34 -7.68 -9.10
CA CYS A 226 25.88 -6.31 -8.86
C CYS A 226 26.93 -5.27 -9.30
N GLU A 227 28.20 -5.50 -8.99
CA GLU A 227 29.31 -4.62 -9.33
C GLU A 227 29.58 -4.59 -10.84
N LYS A 228 29.76 -5.76 -11.46
CA LYS A 228 30.02 -5.89 -12.89
C LYS A 228 28.96 -5.20 -13.75
N ASN A 229 27.72 -5.31 -13.36
CA ASN A 229 26.57 -4.76 -14.09
C ASN A 229 26.16 -3.34 -13.61
N SER A 230 26.99 -2.72 -12.77
CA SER A 230 26.79 -1.34 -12.29
C SER A 230 25.40 -1.10 -11.71
N LEU A 231 24.86 -2.07 -10.92
CA LEU A 231 23.51 -2.01 -10.37
C LEU A 231 23.29 -0.75 -9.53
N GLN A 232 24.30 -0.31 -8.76
CA GLN A 232 24.25 0.93 -8.00
C GLN A 232 23.99 2.17 -8.87
N LYS A 233 24.69 2.24 -10.02
CA LYS A 233 24.51 3.35 -10.97
C LYS A 233 23.11 3.36 -11.56
N LYS A 234 22.59 2.20 -11.97
CA LYS A 234 21.23 2.06 -12.49
C LYS A 234 20.17 2.47 -11.46
N CYS A 235 20.34 2.11 -10.18
CA CYS A 235 19.46 2.58 -9.10
C CYS A 235 19.49 4.11 -8.94
N ARG A 236 20.67 4.74 -9.02
CA ARG A 236 20.78 6.20 -8.96
C ARG A 236 20.13 6.90 -10.15
N GLU A 237 20.34 6.40 -11.36
CA GLU A 237 19.70 6.94 -12.57
C GLU A 237 18.16 6.88 -12.49
N LEU A 238 17.61 5.81 -11.90
CA LEU A 238 16.17 5.73 -11.64
C LEU A 238 15.73 6.71 -10.55
N ALA A 239 16.50 6.87 -9.48
CA ALA A 239 16.22 7.86 -8.44
C ALA A 239 16.21 9.29 -9.00
N GLU A 240 17.16 9.63 -9.86
CA GLU A 240 17.22 10.93 -10.56
C GLU A 240 15.98 11.16 -11.44
N LYS A 241 15.58 10.17 -12.25
CA LYS A 241 14.36 10.24 -13.08
C LYS A 241 13.10 10.48 -12.24
N PHE A 242 12.97 9.79 -11.10
CA PHE A 242 11.84 10.02 -10.20
C PHE A 242 11.90 11.38 -9.52
N THR A 243 13.09 11.91 -9.26
CA THR A 243 13.25 13.27 -8.75
C THR A 243 12.81 14.31 -9.78
N GLU A 244 13.16 14.13 -11.06
CA GLU A 244 12.76 15.01 -12.17
C GLU A 244 11.23 14.99 -12.39
N THR A 245 10.60 13.84 -12.21
CA THR A 245 9.13 13.71 -12.31
C THR A 245 8.39 14.15 -11.04
N GLY A 246 9.11 14.53 -9.98
CA GLY A 246 8.54 14.99 -8.71
C GLY A 246 8.12 13.88 -7.73
N ASP A 247 8.36 12.60 -8.06
CA ASP A 247 8.09 11.47 -7.16
C ASP A 247 9.28 11.23 -6.21
N LEU A 248 9.44 12.14 -5.27
CA LEU A 248 10.54 12.12 -4.31
C LEU A 248 10.50 10.91 -3.35
N VAL A 249 9.34 10.26 -3.21
CA VAL A 249 9.21 9.05 -2.38
C VAL A 249 9.91 7.89 -3.08
N LYS A 250 9.58 7.63 -4.34
CA LYS A 250 10.25 6.60 -5.14
C LYS A 250 11.73 6.90 -5.33
N ALA A 251 12.09 8.17 -5.57
CA ALA A 251 13.50 8.56 -5.66
C ALA A 251 14.31 8.08 -4.45
N LYS A 252 13.82 8.36 -3.24
CA LYS A 252 14.47 7.90 -1.99
C LYS A 252 14.45 6.39 -1.79
N GLU A 253 13.42 5.71 -2.26
CA GLU A 253 13.40 4.25 -2.24
C GLU A 253 14.54 3.67 -3.09
N PHE A 254 14.73 4.18 -4.32
CA PHE A 254 15.80 3.74 -5.21
C PHE A 254 17.20 4.11 -4.70
N GLU A 255 17.35 5.22 -3.98
CA GLU A 255 18.63 5.57 -3.33
C GLU A 255 19.01 4.59 -2.22
N LYS A 256 18.02 4.08 -1.47
CA LYS A 256 18.25 3.24 -0.29
C LYS A 256 18.32 1.74 -0.59
N ILE A 257 17.77 1.28 -1.73
CA ILE A 257 17.66 -0.15 -2.01
C ILE A 257 19.01 -0.84 -2.17
N TYR A 258 19.97 -0.22 -2.90
CA TYR A 258 21.27 -0.81 -3.12
C TYR A 258 22.09 -0.95 -1.82
N PRO A 259 22.23 0.09 -0.96
CA PRO A 259 22.84 -0.08 0.35
C PRO A 259 22.18 -1.17 1.19
N ALA A 260 20.84 -1.21 1.26
CA ALA A 260 20.14 -2.21 2.05
C ALA A 260 20.36 -3.65 1.54
N LEU A 261 20.48 -3.81 0.20
CA LEU A 261 20.82 -5.09 -0.39
C LEU A 261 22.25 -5.52 -0.05
N MET A 262 23.21 -4.58 -0.07
CA MET A 262 24.59 -4.86 0.33
C MET A 262 24.69 -5.20 1.82
N ASP A 263 24.00 -4.47 2.69
CA ASP A 263 23.94 -4.76 4.12
C ASP A 263 23.39 -6.18 4.39
N LEU A 264 22.36 -6.62 3.64
CA LEU A 264 21.85 -7.99 3.73
C LEU A 264 22.92 -9.02 3.33
N LEU A 265 23.62 -8.79 2.21
CA LEU A 265 24.66 -9.68 1.74
C LEU A 265 25.82 -9.76 2.77
N ASP A 266 26.20 -8.65 3.38
CA ASP A 266 27.19 -8.60 4.45
C ASP A 266 26.75 -9.37 5.71
N GLN A 267 25.46 -9.29 6.07
CA GLN A 267 24.90 -10.08 7.15
C GLN A 267 24.92 -11.59 6.85
N ILE A 268 24.51 -12.02 5.66
CA ILE A 268 24.61 -13.44 5.24
C ILE A 268 26.06 -13.90 5.30
N TYR A 269 26.98 -13.11 4.75
CA TYR A 269 28.41 -13.40 4.78
C TYR A 269 28.96 -13.55 6.21
N GLY A 270 28.59 -12.65 7.11
CA GLY A 270 29.11 -12.62 8.48
C GLY A 270 28.51 -13.67 9.41
N LEU A 271 27.22 -14.02 9.21
CA LEU A 271 26.50 -14.94 10.11
C LEU A 271 26.70 -16.42 9.73
N ILE A 272 26.60 -16.74 8.44
CA ILE A 272 26.57 -18.12 7.92
C ILE A 272 27.57 -18.34 6.78
N GLY A 273 28.54 -17.46 6.59
CA GLY A 273 29.42 -17.46 5.42
C GLY A 273 30.15 -18.80 5.19
N GLU A 274 30.60 -19.46 6.24
CA GLU A 274 31.34 -20.73 6.15
C GLU A 274 30.42 -21.97 6.06
N ASP A 275 29.09 -21.79 6.21
CA ASP A 275 28.15 -22.89 6.15
C ASP A 275 28.00 -23.40 4.72
N PRO A 276 28.03 -24.74 4.55
CA PRO A 276 27.79 -25.35 3.25
C PRO A 276 26.31 -25.23 2.89
N LEU A 277 26.03 -24.65 1.72
CA LEU A 277 24.66 -24.44 1.20
C LEU A 277 24.54 -24.89 -0.25
N SER A 278 23.34 -25.34 -0.60
CA SER A 278 22.91 -25.45 -1.99
C SER A 278 22.43 -24.08 -2.51
N LEU A 279 22.31 -23.95 -3.83
CA LEU A 279 21.75 -22.72 -4.43
C LEU A 279 20.30 -22.47 -3.99
N ASP A 280 19.49 -23.52 -3.83
CA ASP A 280 18.10 -23.40 -3.38
C ASP A 280 18.02 -22.87 -1.95
N GLU A 281 18.84 -23.39 -1.05
CA GLU A 281 18.89 -22.89 0.34
C GLU A 281 19.37 -21.44 0.40
N PHE A 282 20.39 -21.07 -0.40
CA PHE A 282 20.84 -19.69 -0.49
C PHE A 282 19.74 -18.75 -0.98
N ILE A 283 18.98 -19.14 -2.02
CA ILE A 283 17.84 -18.35 -2.53
C ILE A 283 16.79 -18.16 -1.44
N GLN A 284 16.44 -19.21 -0.70
CA GLN A 284 15.46 -19.12 0.40
C GLN A 284 15.92 -18.15 1.50
N ILE A 285 17.20 -18.23 1.91
CA ILE A 285 17.78 -17.33 2.90
C ILE A 285 17.78 -15.88 2.38
N PHE A 286 18.18 -15.67 1.13
CA PHE A 286 18.18 -14.37 0.50
C PHE A 286 16.76 -13.77 0.43
N GLU A 287 15.77 -14.54 -0.03
CA GLU A 287 14.37 -14.11 -0.11
C GLU A 287 13.79 -13.80 1.28
N ALA A 288 14.10 -14.63 2.29
CA ALA A 288 13.69 -14.35 3.65
C ALA A 288 14.33 -13.07 4.20
N GLY A 289 15.63 -12.86 3.96
CA GLY A 289 16.32 -11.63 4.36
C GLY A 289 15.77 -10.39 3.66
N VAL A 290 15.51 -10.47 2.36
CA VAL A 290 14.91 -9.36 1.60
C VAL A 290 13.51 -9.02 2.12
N SER A 291 12.71 -10.02 2.54
CA SER A 291 11.36 -9.79 3.07
C SER A 291 11.34 -8.97 4.35
N GLU A 292 12.43 -9.02 5.12
CA GLU A 292 12.60 -8.24 6.36
C GLU A 292 13.14 -6.82 6.11
N ILE A 293 13.66 -6.54 4.92
CA ILE A 293 14.13 -5.19 4.57
C ILE A 293 12.92 -4.26 4.44
N GLN A 294 12.91 -3.22 5.25
CA GLN A 294 11.88 -2.19 5.23
C GLN A 294 12.52 -0.82 5.00
N ILE A 295 12.08 -0.14 3.96
CA ILE A 295 12.51 1.23 3.70
C ILE A 295 11.44 2.18 4.26
N GLY A 296 11.77 2.83 5.39
CA GLY A 296 10.95 3.87 5.97
C GLY A 296 11.08 5.19 5.18
N THR A 297 9.95 5.86 4.97
CA THR A 297 9.89 7.21 4.41
C THR A 297 10.01 8.24 5.54
N ILE A 298 10.74 9.34 5.31
CA ILE A 298 10.85 10.45 6.26
C ILE A 298 9.97 11.58 5.76
N PRO A 299 9.06 12.15 6.61
CA PRO A 299 8.24 13.27 6.19
C PRO A 299 9.12 14.46 5.80
N GLN A 300 8.85 15.02 4.64
CA GLN A 300 9.44 16.30 4.26
C GLN A 300 8.74 17.41 5.06
N ASN A 301 9.42 18.53 5.32
CA ASN A 301 8.83 19.70 6.00
C ASN A 301 7.86 20.46 5.07
N VAL A 302 7.01 19.75 4.38
CA VAL A 302 6.02 20.28 3.44
C VAL A 302 4.65 20.20 4.11
N ASP A 303 3.72 21.04 3.66
CA ASP A 303 2.33 21.02 4.09
C ASP A 303 1.61 19.80 3.54
N GLN A 304 1.58 18.69 4.31
CA GLN A 304 1.05 17.39 3.93
C GLN A 304 0.21 16.79 5.05
N VAL A 305 -0.84 16.04 4.68
CA VAL A 305 -1.58 15.18 5.62
C VAL A 305 -0.73 13.95 5.93
N VAL A 306 -0.53 13.70 7.22
CA VAL A 306 0.16 12.48 7.69
C VAL A 306 -0.87 11.36 7.81
N VAL A 307 -0.64 10.25 7.10
CA VAL A 307 -1.45 9.04 7.21
C VAL A 307 -0.58 7.91 7.73
N GLY A 308 -1.03 7.21 8.75
CA GLY A 308 -0.21 6.17 9.34
C GLY A 308 -0.94 5.17 10.24
N ASP A 309 -0.17 4.23 10.75
CA ASP A 309 -0.64 3.21 11.68
C ASP A 309 -0.81 3.75 13.10
N MET A 310 -1.89 3.36 13.78
CA MET A 310 -2.22 3.88 15.12
C MET A 310 -1.18 3.52 16.19
N GLU A 311 -0.46 2.42 16.04
CA GLU A 311 0.52 1.95 17.03
C GLU A 311 1.90 2.58 16.80
N ARG A 312 2.26 2.78 15.53
CA ARG A 312 3.60 3.18 15.12
C ARG A 312 3.75 4.69 14.89
N THR A 313 2.77 5.32 14.25
CA THR A 313 2.89 6.70 13.79
C THR A 313 2.92 7.69 14.96
N ARG A 314 3.95 8.52 15.00
CA ARG A 314 4.13 9.55 16.04
C ARG A 314 3.65 10.90 15.54
N LEU A 315 2.38 11.18 15.81
CA LEU A 315 1.77 12.45 15.42
C LEU A 315 2.37 13.63 16.22
N LYS A 316 2.66 14.72 15.52
CA LYS A 316 3.06 15.99 16.13
C LYS A 316 1.83 16.72 16.67
N LYS A 317 1.86 18.05 16.77
CA LYS A 317 0.68 18.86 17.09
C LYS A 317 -0.25 18.87 15.88
N ILE A 318 -1.46 18.37 16.06
CA ILE A 318 -2.51 18.35 15.04
C ILE A 318 -3.79 19.00 15.58
N LYS A 319 -4.60 19.54 14.69
CA LYS A 319 -5.92 20.11 15.03
C LYS A 319 -7.03 19.11 14.78
N ALA A 320 -6.97 18.36 13.67
CA ALA A 320 -7.97 17.37 13.30
C ALA A 320 -7.34 15.97 13.13
N LEU A 321 -8.05 14.97 13.61
CA LEU A 321 -7.71 13.55 13.41
C LEU A 321 -8.86 12.83 12.77
N PHE A 322 -8.57 12.09 11.69
CA PHE A 322 -9.44 11.09 11.08
C PHE A 322 -8.96 9.70 11.48
N PHE A 323 -9.85 8.91 12.05
CA PHE A 323 -9.57 7.54 12.44
C PHE A 323 -10.42 6.60 11.58
N LEU A 324 -9.78 6.00 10.57
CA LEU A 324 -10.42 5.11 9.59
C LEU A 324 -10.44 3.65 10.06
N GLY A 325 -11.42 2.92 9.60
CA GLY A 325 -11.51 1.47 9.80
C GLY A 325 -11.77 1.09 11.26
N VAL A 326 -12.62 1.83 11.97
CA VAL A 326 -13.04 1.51 13.34
C VAL A 326 -14.00 0.32 13.32
N ASN A 327 -13.53 -0.81 12.76
CA ASN A 327 -14.28 -2.05 12.61
C ASN A 327 -13.85 -3.12 13.61
N ASP A 328 -14.77 -4.03 13.92
CA ASP A 328 -14.47 -5.22 14.73
C ASP A 328 -13.42 -6.11 14.06
N GLY A 329 -12.47 -6.60 14.87
CA GLY A 329 -11.34 -7.40 14.39
C GLY A 329 -10.18 -6.58 13.81
N VAL A 330 -10.37 -5.27 13.58
CA VAL A 330 -9.30 -4.28 13.34
C VAL A 330 -9.01 -3.55 14.64
N ILE A 331 -10.06 -3.13 15.34
CA ILE A 331 -9.99 -2.45 16.65
C ILE A 331 -10.95 -3.13 17.64
N PRO A 332 -10.47 -3.92 18.58
CA PRO A 332 -9.08 -4.36 18.75
C PRO A 332 -8.65 -5.32 17.62
N ALA A 333 -7.38 -5.32 17.31
CA ALA A 333 -6.83 -6.33 16.40
C ALA A 333 -7.07 -7.71 17.01
N ARG A 334 -7.55 -8.66 16.18
CA ARG A 334 -7.73 -10.03 16.63
C ARG A 334 -6.38 -10.58 17.06
N GLY A 335 -6.24 -10.87 18.34
CA GLY A 335 -5.08 -11.59 18.87
C GLY A 335 -4.96 -12.91 18.11
N GLY A 336 -3.76 -13.23 17.59
CA GLY A 336 -3.52 -14.53 16.97
C GLY A 336 -3.92 -15.63 17.93
N ASN A 337 -4.73 -16.58 17.50
CA ASN A 337 -5.14 -17.73 18.29
C ASN A 337 -3.91 -18.53 18.71
N GLY A 338 -3.71 -18.61 20.03
CA GLY A 338 -2.90 -19.60 20.70
C GLY A 338 -1.46 -19.75 20.18
N GLY A 339 -0.53 -19.05 20.81
CA GLY A 339 0.87 -19.48 20.75
C GLY A 339 1.02 -20.90 21.34
N LEU A 340 2.18 -21.53 21.12
CA LEU A 340 2.54 -22.83 21.67
C LEU A 340 2.44 -22.89 23.22
N LEU A 341 2.44 -21.72 23.88
CA LEU A 341 2.38 -21.57 25.34
C LEU A 341 1.02 -20.99 25.76
N SER A 342 0.37 -21.65 26.71
CA SER A 342 -0.79 -21.14 27.43
C SER A 342 -0.43 -19.93 28.31
N ASP A 343 -1.43 -19.12 28.70
CA ASP A 343 -1.21 -17.96 29.58
C ASP A 343 -0.56 -18.38 30.93
N MET A 344 -0.93 -19.52 31.49
CA MET A 344 -0.34 -20.05 32.73
C MET A 344 1.14 -20.43 32.56
N GLU A 345 1.49 -21.07 31.46
CA GLU A 345 2.91 -21.42 31.16
C GLU A 345 3.74 -20.15 30.93
N ARG A 346 3.15 -19.12 30.32
CA ARG A 346 3.80 -17.82 30.15
C ARG A 346 4.06 -17.14 31.50
N GLU A 347 3.06 -17.10 32.39
CA GLU A 347 3.22 -16.54 33.72
C GLU A 347 4.33 -17.28 34.51
N TYR A 348 4.35 -18.60 34.47
CA TYR A 348 5.41 -19.41 35.12
C TYR A 348 6.80 -19.07 34.55
N LEU A 349 6.95 -18.93 33.23
CA LEU A 349 8.23 -18.60 32.63
C LEU A 349 8.66 -17.15 32.95
N ILE A 350 7.74 -16.20 33.02
CA ILE A 350 8.03 -14.82 33.45
C ILE A 350 8.47 -14.77 34.91
N GLU A 351 7.78 -15.50 35.79
CA GLU A 351 8.17 -15.61 37.21
C GLU A 351 9.55 -16.25 37.39
N SER A 352 9.94 -17.18 36.52
CA SER A 352 11.27 -17.76 36.46
C SER A 352 12.35 -16.82 35.87
N GLY A 353 12.02 -15.56 35.61
CA GLY A 353 12.96 -14.53 35.14
C GLY A 353 13.21 -14.51 33.62
N ARG A 354 12.40 -15.20 32.82
CA ARG A 354 12.51 -15.19 31.36
C ARG A 354 11.65 -14.11 30.77
N GLU A 355 12.22 -13.28 29.89
CA GLU A 355 11.45 -12.28 29.12
C GLU A 355 10.73 -12.95 27.96
N LEU A 356 9.41 -12.82 27.93
CA LEU A 356 8.55 -13.30 26.83
C LEU A 356 7.87 -12.13 26.12
N ALA A 357 7.46 -12.35 24.89
CA ALA A 357 6.60 -11.41 24.17
C ALA A 357 5.29 -11.13 24.93
N PRO A 358 4.67 -9.94 24.80
CA PRO A 358 3.45 -9.58 25.53
C PRO A 358 2.33 -10.62 25.36
N SER A 359 1.63 -10.90 26.47
CA SER A 359 0.44 -11.79 26.43
C SER A 359 -0.71 -11.12 25.64
N PRO A 360 -1.71 -11.89 25.17
CA PRO A 360 -2.89 -11.32 24.52
C PRO A 360 -3.58 -10.23 25.36
N ARG A 361 -3.63 -10.43 26.68
CA ARG A 361 -4.18 -9.45 27.63
C ARG A 361 -3.34 -8.16 27.68
N GLN A 362 -2.01 -8.28 27.71
CA GLN A 362 -1.11 -7.13 27.68
C GLN A 362 -1.24 -6.37 26.37
N LYS A 363 -1.34 -7.06 25.23
CA LYS A 363 -1.57 -6.44 23.93
C LYS A 363 -2.88 -5.64 23.87
N LEU A 364 -3.96 -6.14 24.49
CA LEU A 364 -5.21 -5.38 24.58
C LEU A 364 -5.05 -4.08 25.37
N PHE A 365 -4.33 -4.08 26.48
CA PHE A 365 -4.05 -2.86 27.23
C PHE A 365 -3.15 -1.88 26.45
N GLU A 366 -2.15 -2.41 25.74
CA GLU A 366 -1.31 -1.60 24.84
C GLU A 366 -2.14 -0.96 23.73
N GLN A 367 -3.05 -1.70 23.11
CA GLN A 367 -3.97 -1.14 22.10
C GLN A 367 -4.90 -0.07 22.69
N GLN A 368 -5.46 -0.28 23.89
CA GLN A 368 -6.24 0.76 24.57
C GLN A 368 -5.41 2.02 24.83
N LEU A 369 -4.14 1.87 25.18
CA LEU A 369 -3.24 3.00 25.34
C LEU A 369 -3.01 3.74 24.03
N TYR A 370 -2.77 3.02 22.93
CA TYR A 370 -2.62 3.63 21.59
C TYR A 370 -3.90 4.32 21.14
N LEU A 371 -5.07 3.71 21.34
CA LEU A 371 -6.37 4.34 21.07
C LEU A 371 -6.53 5.64 21.86
N TYR A 372 -6.27 5.59 23.18
CA TYR A 372 -6.33 6.79 24.02
C TYR A 372 -5.37 7.88 23.51
N GLN A 373 -4.12 7.54 23.20
CA GLN A 373 -3.12 8.49 22.72
C GLN A 373 -3.52 9.14 21.39
N ASN A 374 -4.08 8.38 20.46
CA ASN A 374 -4.51 8.91 19.17
C ASN A 374 -5.80 9.75 19.32
N MET A 375 -6.83 9.23 19.96
CA MET A 375 -8.13 9.92 20.09
C MET A 375 -8.05 11.20 20.91
N THR A 376 -7.09 11.29 21.85
CA THR A 376 -6.86 12.50 22.64
C THR A 376 -5.73 13.38 22.09
N LYS A 377 -5.27 13.12 20.84
CA LYS A 377 -4.22 13.89 20.20
C LYS A 377 -4.70 15.18 19.54
N PRO A 378 -5.81 15.20 18.77
CA PRO A 378 -6.27 16.39 18.07
C PRO A 378 -6.70 17.46 19.06
N ALA A 379 -6.51 18.75 18.68
CA ALA A 379 -6.92 19.88 19.50
C ALA A 379 -8.37 20.33 19.25
N GLU A 380 -8.90 20.10 18.04
CA GLU A 380 -10.17 20.68 17.61
C GLU A 380 -11.18 19.64 17.12
N TYR A 381 -10.82 18.71 16.21
CA TYR A 381 -11.76 17.76 15.62
C TYR A 381 -11.29 16.32 15.71
N LEU A 382 -12.25 15.42 16.01
CA LEU A 382 -12.07 13.98 15.98
C LEU A 382 -13.16 13.36 15.09
N PHE A 383 -12.76 12.71 13.99
CA PHE A 383 -13.62 11.96 13.11
C PHE A 383 -13.31 10.48 13.28
N LEU A 384 -14.32 9.67 13.53
CA LEU A 384 -14.23 8.21 13.56
C LEU A 384 -15.06 7.67 12.40
N SER A 385 -14.53 6.71 11.65
CA SER A 385 -15.31 6.10 10.57
C SER A 385 -15.10 4.58 10.49
N TYR A 386 -16.08 3.91 9.95
CA TYR A 386 -16.03 2.47 9.67
C TYR A 386 -16.79 2.12 8.40
N ALA A 387 -16.36 1.05 7.72
CA ALA A 387 -17.00 0.56 6.50
C ALA A 387 -17.88 -0.67 6.79
N LYS A 388 -19.01 -0.82 6.08
CA LYS A 388 -19.92 -1.97 6.18
C LYS A 388 -19.37 -3.21 5.48
N VAL A 389 -18.61 -3.05 4.40
CA VAL A 389 -18.04 -4.15 3.65
C VAL A 389 -16.54 -3.93 3.36
N ASP A 390 -15.80 -5.02 3.29
CA ASP A 390 -14.40 -5.00 2.90
C ASP A 390 -14.22 -5.04 1.38
N SER A 391 -12.96 -5.05 0.92
CA SER A 391 -12.62 -5.11 -0.51
C SER A 391 -13.10 -6.39 -1.21
N ALA A 392 -13.38 -7.46 -0.47
CA ALA A 392 -13.91 -8.72 -0.99
C ALA A 392 -15.46 -8.79 -0.92
N GLY A 393 -16.13 -7.71 -0.47
CA GLY A 393 -17.59 -7.67 -0.30
C GLY A 393 -18.11 -8.36 0.96
N LYS A 394 -17.22 -8.72 1.89
CA LYS A 394 -17.61 -9.34 3.17
C LYS A 394 -18.06 -8.27 4.15
N THR A 395 -19.19 -8.51 4.83
CA THR A 395 -19.72 -7.60 5.85
C THR A 395 -18.76 -7.42 7.02
N ARG A 396 -18.55 -6.17 7.43
CA ARG A 396 -17.82 -5.76 8.62
C ARG A 396 -18.75 -5.14 9.65
N LEU A 397 -18.50 -5.42 10.91
CA LEU A 397 -19.22 -4.80 12.02
C LEU A 397 -18.44 -3.63 12.62
N PRO A 398 -19.10 -2.62 13.20
CA PRO A 398 -18.43 -1.56 13.92
C PRO A 398 -17.72 -2.12 15.16
N SER A 399 -16.58 -1.51 15.51
CA SER A 399 -15.82 -1.82 16.72
C SER A 399 -16.61 -1.51 18.00
N TYR A 400 -16.27 -2.19 19.09
CA TYR A 400 -16.76 -1.86 20.44
C TYR A 400 -16.53 -0.37 20.79
N LEU A 401 -15.50 0.25 20.21
CA LEU A 401 -15.14 1.64 20.44
C LEU A 401 -16.29 2.59 20.07
N ILE A 402 -17.04 2.29 19.02
CA ILE A 402 -18.23 3.08 18.64
C ILE A 402 -19.27 3.09 19.78
N ARG A 403 -19.48 1.92 20.42
CA ARG A 403 -20.39 1.82 21.59
C ARG A 403 -19.86 2.58 22.80
N VAL A 404 -18.55 2.56 23.03
CA VAL A 404 -17.92 3.36 24.09
C VAL A 404 -18.14 4.84 23.83
N MET A 405 -17.95 5.30 22.59
CA MET A 405 -18.13 6.70 22.22
C MET A 405 -19.58 7.15 22.34
N THR A 406 -20.55 6.38 21.85
CA THR A 406 -21.98 6.71 21.99
C THR A 406 -22.47 6.63 23.43
N GLY A 407 -21.82 5.81 24.26
CA GLY A 407 -22.06 5.79 25.72
C GLY A 407 -21.56 7.04 26.44
N LEU A 408 -20.38 7.52 26.09
CA LEU A 408 -19.81 8.77 26.64
C LEU A 408 -20.53 10.03 26.12
N PHE A 409 -21.01 9.97 24.88
CA PHE A 409 -21.71 11.06 24.19
C PHE A 409 -23.07 10.59 23.68
N PRO A 410 -24.12 10.53 24.54
CA PRO A 410 -25.43 9.97 24.17
C PRO A 410 -26.15 10.69 23.03
N LYS A 411 -25.78 11.96 22.75
CA LYS A 411 -26.34 12.74 21.64
C LYS A 411 -25.48 12.69 20.37
N LEU A 412 -24.43 11.89 20.38
CA LEU A 412 -23.60 11.63 19.21
C LEU A 412 -24.26 10.53 18.37
N HIS A 413 -24.74 10.90 17.19
CA HIS A 413 -25.35 9.97 16.23
C HIS A 413 -24.33 9.54 15.19
N VAL A 414 -24.46 8.29 14.74
CA VAL A 414 -23.72 7.77 13.60
C VAL A 414 -24.35 8.34 12.33
N GLN A 415 -23.56 9.03 11.53
CA GLN A 415 -23.99 9.62 10.26
C GLN A 415 -23.71 8.59 9.14
N THR A 416 -24.70 8.30 8.30
CA THR A 416 -24.57 7.34 7.19
C THR A 416 -24.24 7.99 5.86
N GLU A 417 -24.50 9.29 5.73
CA GLU A 417 -24.25 10.08 4.53
C GLU A 417 -23.86 11.50 4.90
N ILE A 418 -23.16 12.18 4.01
CA ILE A 418 -22.91 13.63 4.14
C ILE A 418 -24.29 14.31 4.16
N GLU A 419 -24.63 14.94 5.28
CA GLU A 419 -25.95 15.51 5.52
C GLU A 419 -26.48 16.31 4.32
N GLU A 420 -27.69 15.93 3.84
CA GLU A 420 -28.39 16.62 2.74
C GLU A 420 -28.59 18.14 2.98
N ASN A 421 -28.48 18.58 4.22
CA ASN A 421 -28.58 19.99 4.63
C ASN A 421 -27.51 20.91 4.01
N GLU A 422 -26.44 20.37 3.43
CA GLU A 422 -25.40 21.16 2.76
C GLU A 422 -25.66 21.42 1.27
N GLY A 423 -26.78 20.94 0.74
CA GLY A 423 -27.18 21.10 -0.66
C GLY A 423 -26.74 19.95 -1.56
N PHE A 424 -27.37 19.84 -2.74
CA PHE A 424 -27.20 18.71 -3.66
C PHE A 424 -25.81 18.59 -4.32
N LEU A 425 -24.94 19.58 -4.14
CA LEU A 425 -23.51 19.53 -4.53
C LEU A 425 -22.59 19.32 -3.33
N ALA A 426 -23.10 18.88 -2.18
CA ALA A 426 -22.32 18.74 -0.95
C ALA A 426 -21.09 17.83 -1.10
N GLU A 427 -21.16 16.83 -1.96
CA GLU A 427 -20.08 15.88 -2.24
C GLU A 427 -19.04 16.39 -3.24
N VAL A 428 -19.33 17.50 -3.94
CA VAL A 428 -18.45 18.05 -4.97
C VAL A 428 -17.57 19.16 -4.39
N GLU A 429 -16.32 18.86 -4.15
CA GLU A 429 -15.33 19.81 -3.59
C GLU A 429 -14.35 20.36 -4.66
N SER A 430 -14.26 19.71 -5.81
CA SER A 430 -13.46 20.15 -6.95
C SER A 430 -14.17 19.87 -8.27
N ALA A 431 -13.64 20.44 -9.37
CA ALA A 431 -14.17 20.18 -10.70
C ALA A 431 -14.02 18.70 -11.11
N GLU A 432 -12.94 18.06 -10.69
CA GLU A 432 -12.67 16.65 -10.97
C GLU A 432 -13.65 15.72 -10.27
N ASP A 433 -13.99 16.00 -9.00
CA ASP A 433 -14.96 15.21 -8.23
C ASP A 433 -16.34 15.22 -8.90
N GLY A 434 -16.75 16.37 -9.42
CA GLY A 434 -18.03 16.49 -10.11
C GLY A 434 -18.10 15.75 -11.44
N LEU A 435 -16.97 15.45 -12.11
CA LEU A 435 -16.96 14.63 -13.32
C LEU A 435 -17.31 13.17 -13.03
N ASP A 436 -16.84 12.62 -11.92
CA ASP A 436 -17.20 11.26 -11.52
C ASP A 436 -18.66 11.14 -11.10
N ASP A 437 -19.16 12.12 -10.36
CA ASP A 437 -20.57 12.25 -10.04
C ASP A 437 -21.42 12.34 -11.31
N PHE A 438 -20.98 13.15 -12.26
CA PHE A 438 -21.63 13.30 -13.56
C PHE A 438 -21.70 11.96 -14.31
N ALA A 439 -20.59 11.23 -14.37
CA ALA A 439 -20.53 9.89 -14.98
C ALA A 439 -21.48 8.90 -14.30
N GLY A 440 -21.47 8.86 -12.97
CA GLY A 440 -22.34 8.01 -12.17
C GLY A 440 -23.82 8.30 -12.36
N LEU A 441 -24.19 9.57 -12.38
CA LEU A 441 -25.58 10.02 -12.63
C LEU A 441 -26.03 9.74 -14.05
N LEU A 442 -25.18 9.92 -15.07
CA LEU A 442 -25.48 9.57 -16.46
C LEU A 442 -25.72 8.06 -16.62
N ARG A 443 -24.92 7.23 -15.94
CA ARG A 443 -25.11 5.78 -15.94
C ARG A 443 -26.46 5.40 -15.33
N LYS A 444 -26.77 5.92 -14.14
CA LYS A 444 -28.07 5.69 -13.48
C LYS A 444 -29.25 6.18 -14.33
N TYR A 445 -29.09 7.32 -15.01
CA TYR A 445 -30.10 7.85 -15.95
C TYR A 445 -30.34 6.90 -17.11
N ARG A 446 -29.28 6.39 -17.74
CA ARG A 446 -29.37 5.40 -18.84
C ARG A 446 -30.03 4.11 -18.40
N GLU A 447 -29.72 3.64 -17.18
CA GLU A 447 -30.28 2.41 -16.61
C GLU A 447 -31.74 2.59 -16.13
N GLY A 448 -32.24 3.82 -16.11
CA GLY A 448 -33.58 4.12 -15.58
C GLY A 448 -33.67 4.04 -14.06
N SER A 449 -32.55 3.96 -13.36
CA SER A 449 -32.44 3.84 -11.91
C SER A 449 -32.20 5.19 -11.21
N LEU A 450 -32.17 6.31 -11.97
CA LEU A 450 -31.94 7.64 -11.40
C LEU A 450 -33.16 8.14 -10.64
N GLU A 451 -32.97 8.48 -9.38
CA GLU A 451 -34.01 9.10 -8.56
C GLU A 451 -34.40 10.48 -9.06
N LYS A 452 -35.66 10.85 -8.93
CA LYS A 452 -36.16 12.16 -9.38
C LYS A 452 -35.46 13.33 -8.68
N THR A 453 -35.06 13.14 -7.44
CA THR A 453 -34.32 14.08 -6.59
C THR A 453 -32.92 14.39 -7.14
N ALA A 454 -32.29 13.46 -7.85
CA ALA A 454 -30.96 13.62 -8.44
C ALA A 454 -30.96 14.26 -9.85
N LEU A 455 -32.13 14.40 -10.51
CA LEU A 455 -32.23 15.06 -11.81
C LEU A 455 -31.76 16.51 -11.83
N PRO A 456 -32.04 17.36 -10.81
CA PRO A 456 -31.49 18.70 -10.76
C PRO A 456 -29.96 18.73 -10.70
N LYS A 457 -29.34 17.80 -9.91
CA LYS A 457 -27.88 17.66 -9.83
C LYS A 457 -27.29 17.33 -11.19
N LEU A 458 -27.84 16.35 -11.91
CA LEU A 458 -27.42 16.00 -13.26
C LEU A 458 -27.48 17.17 -14.23
N ARG A 459 -28.58 17.96 -14.21
CA ARG A 459 -28.74 19.13 -15.08
C ARG A 459 -27.73 20.23 -14.79
N VAL A 460 -27.40 20.46 -13.53
CA VAL A 460 -26.39 21.46 -13.15
C VAL A 460 -25.01 21.00 -13.61
N LEU A 461 -24.64 19.75 -13.31
CA LEU A 461 -23.35 19.19 -13.74
C LEU A 461 -23.22 19.21 -15.27
N GLN A 462 -24.28 18.90 -16.02
CA GLN A 462 -24.26 18.98 -17.48
C GLN A 462 -24.00 20.39 -18.01
N LYS A 463 -24.45 21.44 -17.31
CA LYS A 463 -24.19 22.82 -17.69
C LYS A 463 -22.81 23.32 -17.28
N VAL A 464 -22.31 22.83 -16.14
CA VAL A 464 -21.00 23.23 -15.60
C VAL A 464 -19.87 22.59 -16.38
N TYR A 465 -20.04 21.32 -16.79
CA TYR A 465 -19.04 20.57 -17.52
C TYR A 465 -19.24 20.63 -19.01
N ASP A 466 -18.64 21.65 -19.63
CA ASP A 466 -18.49 21.80 -21.07
C ASP A 466 -17.03 21.63 -21.48
N THR A 467 -16.47 20.46 -21.15
CA THR A 467 -15.07 20.10 -21.37
C THR A 467 -14.97 18.86 -22.27
N PRO A 468 -13.85 18.67 -23.00
CA PRO A 468 -13.65 17.49 -23.84
C PRO A 468 -13.78 16.17 -23.07
N ASP A 469 -13.40 16.16 -21.79
CA ASP A 469 -13.52 14.96 -20.95
C ASP A 469 -14.97 14.66 -20.58
N ALA A 470 -15.78 15.68 -20.31
CA ALA A 470 -17.21 15.50 -20.08
C ALA A 470 -17.94 15.03 -21.35
N GLU A 471 -17.47 15.42 -22.54
CA GLU A 471 -18.00 14.92 -23.81
C GLU A 471 -17.69 13.44 -24.00
N LYS A 472 -16.45 13.02 -23.75
CA LYS A 472 -16.08 11.60 -23.75
C LYS A 472 -16.90 10.77 -22.74
N ILE A 473 -17.15 11.31 -21.54
CA ILE A 473 -17.99 10.66 -20.53
C ILE A 473 -19.43 10.52 -21.06
N ARG A 474 -20.00 11.54 -21.68
CA ARG A 474 -21.34 11.47 -22.31
C ARG A 474 -21.39 10.41 -23.41
N GLU A 475 -20.43 10.43 -24.33
CA GLU A 475 -20.32 9.43 -25.40
C GLU A 475 -20.21 8.01 -24.83
N ALA A 476 -19.32 7.81 -23.84
CA ALA A 476 -19.13 6.51 -23.18
C ALA A 476 -20.40 6.05 -22.43
N ALA A 477 -21.11 6.96 -21.75
CA ALA A 477 -22.32 6.63 -21.02
C ALA A 477 -23.44 6.08 -21.92
N PHE A 478 -23.55 6.59 -23.16
CA PHE A 478 -24.57 6.17 -24.14
C PHE A 478 -24.00 5.25 -25.23
N TYR A 479 -22.73 4.85 -25.13
CA TYR A 479 -22.12 3.95 -26.07
C TYR A 479 -22.88 2.61 -26.12
N ARG A 480 -23.22 2.18 -27.34
CA ARG A 480 -23.75 0.86 -27.61
C ARG A 480 -22.73 0.10 -28.44
N TYR A 481 -22.33 -1.03 -27.96
CA TYR A 481 -21.47 -1.89 -28.75
C TYR A 481 -22.28 -2.47 -29.93
N GLU A 482 -21.96 -2.01 -31.11
CA GLU A 482 -22.46 -2.61 -32.36
C GLU A 482 -21.27 -3.32 -33.01
N PRO A 483 -21.29 -4.66 -33.04
CA PRO A 483 -20.19 -5.41 -33.66
C PRO A 483 -20.15 -5.07 -35.16
N GLY A 484 -19.14 -4.30 -35.56
CA GLY A 484 -18.87 -4.01 -36.96
C GLY A 484 -18.48 -5.26 -37.72
N LYS A 485 -18.81 -5.32 -39.01
CA LYS A 485 -18.31 -6.39 -39.87
C LYS A 485 -16.81 -6.18 -40.11
N LEU A 486 -16.03 -7.25 -40.04
CA LEU A 486 -14.62 -7.20 -40.43
C LEU A 486 -14.52 -6.76 -41.91
N SER A 487 -13.55 -5.90 -42.21
CA SER A 487 -13.24 -5.61 -43.63
C SER A 487 -12.84 -6.93 -44.33
N ARG A 488 -13.12 -7.03 -45.62
CA ARG A 488 -12.78 -8.21 -46.38
C ARG A 488 -11.27 -8.54 -46.25
N GLN A 489 -10.44 -7.52 -46.29
CA GLN A 489 -8.99 -7.66 -46.15
C GLN A 489 -8.57 -8.21 -44.78
N ALA A 490 -9.20 -7.73 -43.69
CA ALA A 490 -8.97 -8.25 -42.34
C ALA A 490 -9.51 -9.68 -42.19
N ALA A 491 -10.68 -9.96 -42.75
CA ALA A 491 -11.26 -11.30 -42.74
C ALA A 491 -10.39 -12.31 -43.53
N ASP A 492 -9.92 -11.92 -44.70
CA ASP A 492 -9.03 -12.74 -45.54
C ASP A 492 -7.68 -12.99 -44.82
N SER A 493 -7.09 -11.94 -44.18
CA SER A 493 -5.84 -12.07 -43.42
C SER A 493 -5.98 -12.98 -42.20
N LEU A 494 -7.11 -12.99 -41.53
CA LEU A 494 -7.35 -13.80 -40.33
C LEU A 494 -7.85 -15.20 -40.61
N TYR A 495 -8.55 -15.41 -41.72
CA TYR A 495 -9.32 -16.62 -41.97
C TYR A 495 -9.05 -17.30 -43.33
N ALA A 496 -8.38 -16.65 -44.28
CA ALA A 496 -8.21 -17.19 -45.65
C ALA A 496 -7.45 -18.54 -45.74
N GLU A 497 -6.50 -18.75 -44.81
CA GLU A 497 -5.74 -19.99 -44.73
C GLU A 497 -6.43 -21.11 -43.90
N ARG A 498 -7.58 -20.81 -43.27
CA ARG A 498 -8.26 -21.74 -42.36
C ARG A 498 -9.55 -22.31 -42.92
N ASN A 499 -9.46 -23.00 -44.04
CA ASN A 499 -10.58 -23.80 -44.57
C ASN A 499 -10.87 -25.08 -43.78
N GLN A 500 -10.19 -25.30 -42.63
CA GLN A 500 -10.44 -26.44 -41.74
C GLN A 500 -11.11 -25.93 -40.46
N GLY A 501 -12.41 -26.12 -40.35
CA GLY A 501 -13.18 -25.89 -39.14
C GLY A 501 -13.44 -27.20 -38.39
N SER A 502 -13.35 -27.18 -37.06
CA SER A 502 -13.84 -28.29 -36.25
C SER A 502 -15.36 -28.20 -36.09
N VAL A 503 -16.05 -29.35 -35.89
CA VAL A 503 -17.48 -29.41 -35.62
C VAL A 503 -17.84 -28.55 -34.41
N SER A 504 -17.03 -28.58 -33.34
CA SER A 504 -17.21 -27.77 -32.15
C SER A 504 -17.20 -26.25 -32.43
N ARG A 505 -16.44 -25.80 -33.43
CA ARG A 505 -16.40 -24.41 -33.83
C ARG A 505 -17.66 -23.97 -34.58
N LEU A 506 -18.25 -24.87 -35.35
CA LEU A 506 -19.53 -24.66 -36.03
C LEU A 506 -20.68 -24.65 -34.98
N GLU A 507 -20.64 -25.52 -33.99
CA GLU A 507 -21.60 -25.56 -32.89
C GLU A 507 -21.53 -24.27 -32.06
N LEU A 508 -20.29 -23.80 -31.77
CA LEU A 508 -20.11 -22.52 -31.05
C LEU A 508 -20.67 -21.32 -31.84
N PHE A 509 -20.45 -21.32 -33.16
CA PHE A 509 -20.99 -20.29 -34.06
C PHE A 509 -22.53 -20.34 -34.13
N ALA A 510 -23.10 -21.54 -34.13
CA ALA A 510 -24.55 -21.71 -34.15
C ALA A 510 -25.24 -21.38 -32.84
N SER A 511 -24.50 -21.36 -31.70
CA SER A 511 -24.99 -21.02 -30.37
C SER A 511 -24.82 -19.53 -30.02
N CYS A 512 -24.10 -18.76 -30.81
CA CYS A 512 -24.01 -17.28 -30.71
C CYS A 512 -25.00 -16.60 -31.63
#